data_8d5272d5bc73b44317ee1f5d75a314e3
#
_entry.id   8d5272d5bc73b44317ee1f5d75a314e3
#
_cell.length_a   1.000
_cell.length_b   1.000
_cell.length_c   1.000
_cell.angle_alpha   90.00
_cell.angle_beta   90.00
_cell.angle_gamma   90.00
#
_symmetry.space_group_name_H-M   'P 1'
#
loop_
_entity.id
_entity.type
_entity.pdbx_description
1 polymer ?
#
loop_
_entity_poly.entity_id
_entity_poly.type
_entity_poly.pdbx_seq_one_letter_code
_entity_poly.pdbx_strand_id
1 'polypeptide(L)'
;MASQDWFEKDFYKILGVAKDVSEAELKKVYRKLSRQYHPDTNPGDAKAEAKFKEISEAYSVLSDKQQRTEYDQVRAMGGGARFTGGAGFPGGAGAGGFGGQGFPGGASGFEDVFANLFGGGGANGFGGGFGGFGGPQRGGDLTTSKTIDFIDSVKGATVKLQLHGHGEPINLKVPAGIQDGQKLKVRGKGQASPNGGEAGDLVVTIHVKAHPVFTRDGNNLRVSVPVTFAEAVLGATIQVPTLGGEPVKLKVAPGTPNGRVLRVKGRGVVTAKGEGDLLATVEIAVPAHVTEKAAKALREFDELLPDEDPRADLLNKAGLL
;
A
#
# COMPACT_ATOMS: atom_id res chain seq x y z
N MET A 1 17.63 31.08 7.24
CA MET A 1 17.34 32.35 6.57
C MET A 1 15.87 32.37 6.09
N ALA A 2 14.93 32.23 6.99
CA ALA A 2 13.50 32.21 6.66
C ALA A 2 12.71 33.37 7.29
N SER A 3 13.36 34.35 7.90
CA SER A 3 12.69 35.39 8.73
C SER A 3 12.33 36.69 7.99
N GLN A 4 12.82 36.95 6.78
CA GLN A 4 12.50 38.18 6.07
C GLN A 4 11.14 38.17 5.38
N ASP A 5 10.72 37.02 4.81
CA ASP A 5 9.43 36.87 4.14
C ASP A 5 8.23 36.86 5.11
N TRP A 6 8.46 36.52 6.36
CA TRP A 6 7.40 36.47 7.40
C TRP A 6 6.82 37.83 7.78
N PHE A 7 7.55 38.90 7.54
CA PHE A 7 7.08 40.26 7.79
C PHE A 7 6.15 40.79 6.67
N GLU A 8 6.36 40.35 5.44
CA GLU A 8 5.65 40.89 4.28
C GLU A 8 4.42 40.04 3.89
N LYS A 9 4.47 38.70 4.10
CA LYS A 9 3.40 37.79 3.67
C LYS A 9 2.43 37.47 4.79
N ASP A 10 1.13 37.59 4.51
CA ASP A 10 0.06 37.16 5.42
C ASP A 10 -0.39 35.71 5.09
N PHE A 11 0.21 34.73 5.75
CA PHE A 11 -0.07 33.31 5.52
C PHE A 11 -1.52 32.92 5.81
N TYR A 12 -2.18 33.56 6.76
CA TYR A 12 -3.60 33.34 7.03
C TYR A 12 -4.47 33.83 5.87
N LYS A 13 -4.14 35.01 5.28
CA LYS A 13 -4.85 35.54 4.11
C LYS A 13 -4.56 34.73 2.85
N ILE A 14 -3.34 34.24 2.66
CA ILE A 14 -2.97 33.39 1.51
C ILE A 14 -3.83 32.13 1.49
N LEU A 15 -4.04 31.50 2.65
CA LEU A 15 -4.90 30.33 2.78
C LEU A 15 -6.40 30.68 2.92
N GLY A 16 -6.74 31.96 3.12
CA GLY A 16 -8.13 32.41 3.31
C GLY A 16 -8.75 31.87 4.61
N VAL A 17 -7.97 31.77 5.67
CA VAL A 17 -8.40 31.24 6.99
C VAL A 17 -8.25 32.29 8.09
N ALA A 18 -9.00 32.15 9.17
CA ALA A 18 -8.86 32.98 10.36
C ALA A 18 -7.63 32.60 11.19
N LYS A 19 -7.16 33.51 12.03
CA LYS A 19 -5.96 33.25 12.89
C LYS A 19 -6.15 32.14 13.92
N ASP A 20 -7.39 31.87 14.30
CA ASP A 20 -7.80 30.85 15.26
C ASP A 20 -8.17 29.51 14.61
N VAL A 21 -7.89 29.37 13.30
CA VAL A 21 -8.19 28.16 12.55
C VAL A 21 -7.62 26.91 13.21
N SER A 22 -8.42 25.86 13.30
CA SER A 22 -7.99 24.54 13.78
C SER A 22 -7.05 23.85 12.79
N GLU A 23 -6.17 22.98 13.29
CA GLU A 23 -5.24 22.20 12.44
C GLU A 23 -5.99 21.33 11.41
N ALA A 24 -7.15 20.78 11.78
CA ALA A 24 -7.98 19.98 10.90
C ALA A 24 -8.59 20.80 9.73
N GLU A 25 -9.05 22.02 10.03
CA GLU A 25 -9.58 22.94 9.01
C GLU A 25 -8.48 23.49 8.11
N LEU A 26 -7.34 23.85 8.69
CA LEU A 26 -6.16 24.28 7.95
C LEU A 26 -5.76 23.24 6.90
N LYS A 27 -5.68 21.97 7.30
CA LYS A 27 -5.38 20.84 6.42
C LYS A 27 -6.46 20.63 5.33
N LYS A 28 -7.73 20.84 5.67
CA LYS A 28 -8.84 20.73 4.70
C LYS A 28 -8.76 21.82 3.62
N VAL A 29 -8.50 23.07 4.05
CA VAL A 29 -8.35 24.21 3.13
C VAL A 29 -7.14 24.03 2.23
N TYR A 30 -5.99 23.66 2.80
CA TYR A 30 -4.79 23.37 2.02
C TYR A 30 -5.04 22.33 0.93
N ARG A 31 -5.66 21.19 1.26
CA ARG A 31 -5.98 20.14 0.27
C ARG A 31 -6.88 20.65 -0.86
N LYS A 32 -7.84 21.52 -0.55
CA LYS A 32 -8.72 22.12 -1.55
C LYS A 32 -7.94 23.02 -2.51
N LEU A 33 -7.15 23.94 -1.96
CA LEU A 33 -6.36 24.90 -2.75
C LEU A 33 -5.24 24.21 -3.54
N SER A 34 -4.56 23.22 -2.97
CA SER A 34 -3.53 22.45 -3.66
C SER A 34 -4.07 21.71 -4.88
N ARG A 35 -5.28 21.13 -4.81
CA ARG A 35 -5.92 20.50 -5.96
C ARG A 35 -6.33 21.52 -7.03
N GLN A 36 -6.77 22.70 -6.62
CA GLN A 36 -7.21 23.75 -7.51
C GLN A 36 -6.06 24.36 -8.32
N TYR A 37 -4.89 24.54 -7.71
CA TYR A 37 -3.71 25.17 -8.30
C TYR A 37 -2.59 24.17 -8.62
N HIS A 38 -2.88 22.86 -8.65
CA HIS A 38 -1.88 21.82 -8.95
C HIS A 38 -1.35 21.99 -10.38
N PRO A 39 -0.02 21.83 -10.60
CA PRO A 39 0.57 21.92 -11.94
C PRO A 39 -0.05 20.95 -12.96
N ASP A 40 -0.42 19.73 -12.53
CA ASP A 40 -1.06 18.75 -13.41
C ASP A 40 -2.47 19.16 -13.84
N THR A 41 -3.16 19.96 -13.02
CA THR A 41 -4.51 20.45 -13.35
C THR A 41 -4.48 21.75 -14.13
N ASN A 42 -3.36 22.51 -14.05
CA ASN A 42 -3.15 23.79 -14.72
C ASN A 42 -1.80 23.81 -15.44
N PRO A 43 -1.58 22.95 -16.45
CA PRO A 43 -0.29 22.86 -17.13
C PRO A 43 0.03 24.17 -17.88
N GLY A 44 1.18 24.76 -17.55
CA GLY A 44 1.68 25.99 -18.20
C GLY A 44 1.09 27.30 -17.68
N ASP A 45 0.24 27.30 -16.65
CA ASP A 45 -0.26 28.52 -16.00
C ASP A 45 0.69 28.99 -14.91
N ALA A 46 1.56 29.96 -15.25
CA ALA A 46 2.50 30.58 -14.33
C ALA A 46 1.83 31.24 -13.10
N LYS A 47 0.58 31.71 -13.22
CA LYS A 47 -0.16 32.29 -12.09
C LYS A 47 -0.66 31.22 -11.13
N ALA A 48 -1.11 30.07 -11.63
CA ALA A 48 -1.49 28.94 -10.80
C ALA A 48 -0.27 28.37 -10.07
N GLU A 49 0.88 28.27 -10.74
CA GLU A 49 2.14 27.79 -10.15
C GLU A 49 2.63 28.73 -9.03
N ALA A 50 2.61 30.06 -9.26
CA ALA A 50 2.97 31.04 -8.21
C ALA A 50 2.05 30.92 -6.99
N LYS A 51 0.73 30.82 -7.20
CA LYS A 51 -0.22 30.61 -6.11
C LYS A 51 -0.04 29.30 -5.38
N PHE A 52 0.29 28.22 -6.08
CA PHE A 52 0.58 26.93 -5.47
C PHE A 52 1.81 27.01 -4.56
N LYS A 53 2.85 27.72 -4.97
CA LYS A 53 4.05 27.99 -4.14
C LYS A 53 3.71 28.77 -2.88
N GLU A 54 2.94 29.85 -2.98
CA GLU A 54 2.50 30.66 -1.83
C GLU A 54 1.63 29.85 -0.85
N ILE A 55 0.69 29.05 -1.34
CA ILE A 55 -0.18 28.18 -0.54
C ILE A 55 0.65 27.12 0.21
N SER A 56 1.63 26.52 -0.45
CA SER A 56 2.49 25.50 0.12
C SER A 56 3.40 26.07 1.21
N GLU A 57 3.97 27.24 0.98
CA GLU A 57 4.76 27.98 1.97
C GLU A 57 3.92 28.34 3.20
N ALA A 58 2.76 28.93 3.00
CA ALA A 58 1.85 29.30 4.08
C ALA A 58 1.43 28.10 4.93
N TYR A 59 1.13 26.98 4.30
CA TYR A 59 0.76 25.76 5.01
C TYR A 59 1.93 25.16 5.79
N SER A 60 3.15 25.17 5.25
CA SER A 60 4.33 24.63 5.94
C SER A 60 4.58 25.34 7.27
N VAL A 61 4.42 26.65 7.31
CA VAL A 61 4.62 27.48 8.52
C VAL A 61 3.45 27.30 9.51
N LEU A 62 2.21 27.35 9.03
CA LEU A 62 1.02 27.31 9.90
C LEU A 62 0.65 25.90 10.40
N SER A 63 1.12 24.84 9.76
CA SER A 63 0.87 23.47 10.18
C SER A 63 1.78 22.98 11.30
N ASP A 64 2.94 23.59 11.48
CA ASP A 64 3.84 23.32 12.58
C ASP A 64 3.56 24.28 13.75
N LYS A 65 3.26 23.74 14.93
CA LYS A 65 2.88 24.53 16.11
C LYS A 65 3.98 25.51 16.54
N GLN A 66 5.23 25.12 16.42
CA GLN A 66 6.35 25.96 16.83
C GLN A 66 6.54 27.09 15.82
N GLN A 67 6.60 26.81 14.54
CA GLN A 67 6.71 27.80 13.48
C GLN A 67 5.52 28.77 13.45
N ARG A 68 4.30 28.27 13.66
CA ARG A 68 3.10 29.12 13.78
C ARG A 68 3.21 30.09 14.93
N THR A 69 3.69 29.65 16.10
CA THR A 69 3.87 30.52 17.26
C THR A 69 4.94 31.57 16.99
N GLU A 70 6.06 31.19 16.38
CA GLU A 70 7.12 32.13 16.00
C GLU A 70 6.63 33.14 14.95
N TYR A 71 5.89 32.70 13.96
CA TYR A 71 5.28 33.55 12.94
C TYR A 71 4.29 34.56 13.56
N ASP A 72 3.42 34.10 14.47
CA ASP A 72 2.46 34.94 15.16
C ASP A 72 3.16 35.98 16.05
N GLN A 73 4.27 35.62 16.71
CA GLN A 73 5.10 36.57 17.49
C GLN A 73 5.76 37.61 16.60
N VAL A 74 6.34 37.21 15.47
CA VAL A 74 6.95 38.13 14.50
C VAL A 74 5.92 39.14 13.99
N ARG A 75 4.71 38.69 13.67
CA ARG A 75 3.63 39.58 13.24
C ARG A 75 3.09 40.49 14.33
N ALA A 76 3.05 40.05 15.58
CA ALA A 76 2.66 40.86 16.71
C ALA A 76 3.69 42.00 16.96
N MET A 77 4.96 41.71 16.72
CA MET A 77 6.04 42.71 16.83
C MET A 77 6.08 43.69 15.65
N GLY A 78 5.73 43.22 14.41
CA GLY A 78 5.82 44.00 13.17
C GLY A 78 4.68 45.03 12.96
N GLY A 79 3.65 45.03 13.78
CA GLY A 79 2.53 46.00 13.68
C GLY A 79 2.81 47.43 14.19
N GLY A 80 3.98 47.72 14.68
CA GLY A 80 4.21 49.03 15.34
C GLY A 80 5.62 49.57 15.46
N ALA A 81 6.62 49.02 14.79
CA ALA A 81 7.97 49.58 14.91
C ALA A 81 8.64 49.76 13.52
N ARG A 82 8.55 50.96 13.01
CA ARG A 82 9.56 51.51 12.11
C ARG A 82 10.89 51.53 12.88
N PHE A 83 11.81 50.63 12.48
CA PHE A 83 13.19 50.65 12.99
C PHE A 83 13.91 51.88 12.39
N THR A 84 13.73 53.06 12.95
CA THR A 84 14.64 54.18 12.76
C THR A 84 15.88 53.89 13.55
N GLY A 85 17.00 53.85 12.86
CA GLY A 85 18.30 53.53 13.39
C GLY A 85 18.74 54.40 14.57
N GLY A 86 19.57 53.82 15.40
CA GLY A 86 20.50 54.55 16.23
C GLY A 86 20.27 54.41 17.71
N ALA A 87 21.00 53.55 18.37
CA ALA A 87 21.74 53.82 19.60
C ALA A 87 22.40 52.56 20.13
N GLY A 88 23.68 52.56 20.14
CA GLY A 88 24.76 51.85 20.74
C GLY A 88 24.51 50.84 21.86
N PHE A 89 25.07 49.66 21.67
CA PHE A 89 25.54 48.86 22.78
C PHE A 89 27.06 48.68 22.63
N PRO A 90 27.84 49.02 23.65
CA PRO A 90 29.29 48.80 23.64
C PRO A 90 29.64 47.42 24.21
N GLY A 91 30.46 46.69 23.49
CA GLY A 91 31.28 45.70 24.15
C GLY A 91 31.21 44.27 23.57
N GLY A 92 32.33 43.86 22.92
CA GLY A 92 32.60 42.44 22.72
C GLY A 92 33.31 42.14 21.42
N ALA A 93 34.63 42.30 21.40
CA ALA A 93 35.54 41.97 20.32
C ALA A 93 35.52 40.45 19.96
N GLY A 94 35.72 40.13 18.67
CA GLY A 94 36.04 38.78 18.26
C GLY A 94 35.87 38.52 16.76
N ALA A 95 36.84 38.94 16.01
CA ALA A 95 37.41 38.48 14.76
C ALA A 95 36.77 37.27 14.03
N GLY A 96 36.64 37.37 12.72
CA GLY A 96 36.59 36.22 11.84
C GLY A 96 35.78 36.48 10.56
N GLY A 97 36.38 37.20 9.60
CA GLY A 97 35.82 37.35 8.25
C GLY A 97 35.83 36.04 7.47
N PHE A 98 34.76 35.83 6.74
CA PHE A 98 34.79 34.91 5.61
C PHE A 98 34.11 35.59 4.42
N GLY A 99 34.93 35.82 3.42
CA GLY A 99 34.65 36.55 2.20
C GLY A 99 33.60 35.83 1.32
N GLY A 100 32.95 36.67 0.57
CA GLY A 100 31.91 36.30 -0.38
C GLY A 100 32.34 35.34 -1.47
N GLN A 101 31.39 34.56 -1.88
CA GLN A 101 31.37 34.00 -3.21
C GLN A 101 29.91 34.01 -3.68
N GLY A 102 29.68 34.77 -4.72
CA GLY A 102 28.37 34.96 -5.32
C GLY A 102 27.83 33.67 -5.93
N PHE A 103 26.54 33.44 -5.73
CA PHE A 103 25.79 32.47 -6.50
C PHE A 103 25.05 33.20 -7.62
N PRO A 104 25.28 32.82 -8.90
CA PRO A 104 24.44 33.26 -10.00
C PRO A 104 23.11 32.51 -9.96
N GLY A 105 22.02 33.23 -10.19
CA GLY A 105 20.65 32.74 -10.07
C GLY A 105 20.32 31.60 -11.03
N GLY A 106 19.35 30.81 -10.61
CA GLY A 106 18.70 29.78 -11.41
C GLY A 106 17.57 29.14 -10.62
N ALA A 107 16.40 29.11 -11.17
CA ALA A 107 15.13 28.63 -10.62
C ALA A 107 15.08 27.13 -10.25
N SER A 108 16.21 26.42 -10.22
CA SER A 108 16.29 24.98 -9.96
C SER A 108 16.51 24.58 -8.49
N GLY A 109 16.73 25.55 -7.59
CA GLY A 109 17.00 25.23 -6.17
C GLY A 109 15.78 24.86 -5.34
N PHE A 110 14.57 25.17 -5.80
CA PHE A 110 13.35 24.94 -5.02
C PHE A 110 12.75 23.55 -5.28
N GLU A 111 12.95 22.99 -6.45
CA GLU A 111 12.52 21.61 -6.75
C GLU A 111 13.31 20.56 -5.95
N ASP A 112 14.60 20.79 -5.75
CA ASP A 112 15.46 19.89 -4.94
C ASP A 112 15.13 19.96 -3.44
N VAL A 113 14.76 21.15 -2.92
CA VAL A 113 14.32 21.26 -1.52
C VAL A 113 12.93 20.66 -1.33
N PHE A 114 12.06 20.80 -2.32
CA PHE A 114 10.71 20.22 -2.29
C PHE A 114 10.73 18.69 -2.49
N ALA A 115 11.57 18.18 -3.38
CA ALA A 115 11.77 16.75 -3.56
C ALA A 115 12.37 16.07 -2.32
N ASN A 116 13.24 16.76 -1.57
CA ASN A 116 13.81 16.25 -0.30
C ASN A 116 12.84 16.33 0.89
N LEU A 117 11.88 17.26 0.86
CA LEU A 117 10.92 17.45 1.96
C LEU A 117 9.64 16.62 1.76
N PHE A 118 9.25 16.31 0.51
CA PHE A 118 8.01 15.61 0.16
C PHE A 118 8.17 14.32 -0.63
N GLY A 119 9.33 14.08 -1.24
CA GLY A 119 9.66 12.85 -1.95
C GLY A 119 10.34 11.86 -1.02
N GLY A 120 9.56 11.11 -0.25
CA GLY A 120 10.08 10.10 0.66
C GLY A 120 10.94 9.08 -0.05
N GLY A 121 12.20 8.98 0.33
CA GLY A 121 13.05 7.84 0.00
C GLY A 121 14.50 8.21 -0.22
N GLY A 122 15.33 7.96 0.77
CA GLY A 122 16.78 7.89 0.53
C GLY A 122 17.60 8.65 1.57
N ALA A 123 18.03 7.91 2.55
CA ALA A 123 19.08 8.30 3.48
C ALA A 123 20.36 8.70 2.73
N ASN A 124 20.88 9.84 2.99
CA ASN A 124 22.25 10.10 3.44
C ASN A 124 22.66 11.55 3.21
N GLY A 125 23.07 12.19 4.31
CA GLY A 125 24.17 13.13 4.25
C GLY A 125 23.83 14.61 4.23
N PHE A 126 23.33 15.16 5.33
CA PHE A 126 23.78 16.47 5.78
C PHE A 126 23.77 16.51 7.32
N GLY A 127 24.72 15.79 7.90
CA GLY A 127 25.06 15.89 9.32
C GLY A 127 26.28 16.79 9.46
N GLY A 128 26.07 18.08 9.66
CA GLY A 128 27.11 19.05 9.94
C GLY A 128 26.67 20.02 11.01
N GLY A 129 26.87 19.69 12.29
CA GLY A 129 27.24 20.62 13.32
C GLY A 129 26.15 21.52 13.93
N PHE A 130 25.29 20.94 14.79
CA PHE A 130 24.89 21.61 16.01
C PHE A 130 24.93 20.56 17.13
N GLY A 131 25.99 20.61 17.95
CA GLY A 131 26.10 19.86 19.19
C GLY A 131 25.00 20.32 20.15
N GLY A 132 23.98 19.51 20.31
CA GLY A 132 22.87 19.75 21.20
C GLY A 132 22.30 18.44 21.69
N PHE A 133 22.62 18.04 22.91
CA PHE A 133 21.96 17.08 23.77
C PHE A 133 21.40 15.83 23.07
N GLY A 134 22.22 14.76 23.04
CA GLY A 134 21.84 13.44 22.59
C GLY A 134 20.65 12.90 23.40
N GLY A 135 19.46 13.27 22.99
CA GLY A 135 18.25 12.59 23.44
C GLY A 135 18.32 11.11 23.00
N PRO A 136 17.61 10.20 23.68
CA PRO A 136 17.61 8.79 23.37
C PRO A 136 17.19 8.57 21.92
N GLN A 137 18.15 8.18 21.07
CA GLN A 137 17.92 7.92 19.65
C GLN A 137 17.21 6.60 19.49
N ARG A 138 16.14 6.53 18.68
CA ARG A 138 15.44 5.29 18.40
C ARG A 138 16.34 4.32 17.61
N GLY A 139 16.26 3.03 17.94
CA GLY A 139 16.94 1.96 17.20
C GLY A 139 16.46 1.84 15.76
N GLY A 140 17.27 1.28 14.88
CA GLY A 140 16.91 1.05 13.47
C GLY A 140 15.84 -0.04 13.31
N ASP A 141 15.03 0.07 12.27
CA ASP A 141 14.05 -0.96 11.91
C ASP A 141 14.77 -2.15 11.24
N LEU A 142 14.35 -3.37 11.55
CA LEU A 142 14.82 -4.61 10.91
C LEU A 142 13.81 -5.11 9.90
N THR A 143 14.31 -5.61 8.76
CA THR A 143 13.45 -6.22 7.74
C THR A 143 13.85 -7.68 7.57
N THR A 144 12.85 -8.57 7.52
CA THR A 144 13.03 -10.01 7.27
C THR A 144 11.86 -10.57 6.48
N SER A 145 11.95 -11.82 6.07
CA SER A 145 10.85 -12.53 5.41
C SER A 145 10.54 -13.84 6.12
N LYS A 146 9.30 -14.29 6.02
CA LYS A 146 8.84 -15.58 6.54
C LYS A 146 7.87 -16.23 5.56
N THR A 147 8.18 -17.47 5.20
CA THR A 147 7.27 -18.30 4.41
C THR A 147 6.34 -19.07 5.34
N ILE A 148 5.04 -19.06 5.04
CA ILE A 148 3.98 -19.77 5.76
C ILE A 148 3.21 -20.68 4.83
N ASP A 149 2.50 -21.65 5.38
CA ASP A 149 1.67 -22.54 4.59
C ASP A 149 0.36 -21.84 4.17
N PHE A 150 -0.25 -22.27 3.07
CA PHE A 150 -1.48 -21.70 2.54
C PHE A 150 -2.61 -21.69 3.57
N ILE A 151 -2.77 -22.77 4.31
CA ILE A 151 -3.79 -22.91 5.36
C ILE A 151 -3.61 -21.85 6.45
N ASP A 152 -2.37 -21.60 6.86
CA ASP A 152 -2.03 -20.58 7.86
C ASP A 152 -2.34 -19.18 7.36
N SER A 153 -2.15 -18.92 6.07
CA SER A 153 -2.52 -17.63 5.47
C SER A 153 -4.02 -17.38 5.47
N VAL A 154 -4.82 -18.45 5.32
CA VAL A 154 -6.29 -18.37 5.30
C VAL A 154 -6.89 -18.28 6.69
N LYS A 155 -6.45 -19.15 7.61
CA LYS A 155 -7.00 -19.25 8.97
C LYS A 155 -6.36 -18.30 9.97
N GLY A 156 -5.18 -17.78 9.64
CA GLY A 156 -4.31 -17.11 10.60
C GLY A 156 -3.56 -18.11 11.47
N ALA A 157 -2.37 -17.74 11.89
CA ALA A 157 -1.51 -18.57 12.72
C ALA A 157 -0.60 -17.72 13.59
N THR A 158 -0.03 -18.34 14.62
CA THR A 158 1.10 -17.76 15.35
C THR A 158 2.36 -18.53 14.96
N VAL A 159 3.28 -17.86 14.28
CA VAL A 159 4.53 -18.47 13.81
C VAL A 159 5.71 -17.95 14.59
N LYS A 160 6.65 -18.84 14.92
CA LYS A 160 7.91 -18.47 15.57
C LYS A 160 8.90 -17.98 14.52
N LEU A 161 9.49 -16.83 14.77
CA LEU A 161 10.51 -16.22 13.94
C LEU A 161 11.82 -16.16 14.73
N GLN A 162 12.83 -16.85 14.22
CA GLN A 162 14.20 -16.77 14.77
C GLN A 162 14.97 -15.72 13.98
N LEU A 163 15.48 -14.70 14.64
CA LEU A 163 16.33 -13.69 14.05
C LEU A 163 17.78 -13.93 14.48
N HIS A 164 18.70 -13.84 13.54
CA HIS A 164 20.13 -13.86 13.85
C HIS A 164 20.48 -12.64 14.71
N GLY A 165 21.08 -12.89 15.87
CA GLY A 165 21.43 -11.82 16.83
C GLY A 165 20.35 -11.45 17.85
N HIS A 166 19.16 -12.03 17.78
CA HIS A 166 18.16 -11.99 18.86
C HIS A 166 18.11 -13.34 19.57
N GLY A 167 18.36 -13.36 20.87
CA GLY A 167 18.47 -14.59 21.66
C GLY A 167 17.19 -15.42 21.72
N GLU A 168 16.00 -14.81 21.74
CA GLU A 168 14.72 -15.51 21.85
C GLU A 168 13.90 -15.42 20.56
N PRO A 169 13.18 -16.51 20.20
CA PRO A 169 12.27 -16.48 19.05
C PRO A 169 11.11 -15.52 19.28
N ILE A 170 10.80 -14.73 18.26
CA ILE A 170 9.68 -13.79 18.28
C ILE A 170 8.42 -14.51 17.80
N ASN A 171 7.35 -14.46 18.60
CA ASN A 171 6.04 -14.96 18.20
C ASN A 171 5.35 -13.93 17.30
N LEU A 172 5.23 -14.23 16.01
CA LEU A 172 4.56 -13.40 15.03
C LEU A 172 3.11 -13.88 14.86
N LYS A 173 2.14 -13.04 15.21
CA LYS A 173 0.73 -13.31 14.97
C LYS A 173 0.39 -12.91 13.52
N VAL A 174 0.12 -13.90 12.69
CA VAL A 174 -0.31 -13.73 11.31
C VAL A 174 -1.84 -13.64 11.29
N PRO A 175 -2.45 -12.55 10.82
CA PRO A 175 -3.90 -12.44 10.75
C PRO A 175 -4.48 -13.36 9.68
N ALA A 176 -5.72 -13.83 9.90
CA ALA A 176 -6.45 -14.59 8.89
C ALA A 176 -6.64 -13.77 7.60
N GLY A 177 -6.46 -14.42 6.47
CA GLY A 177 -6.60 -13.79 5.16
C GLY A 177 -5.43 -12.92 4.74
N ILE A 178 -4.25 -13.08 5.32
CA ILE A 178 -3.03 -12.40 4.84
C ILE A 178 -2.73 -12.79 3.39
N GLN A 179 -2.23 -11.84 2.61
CA GLN A 179 -1.85 -12.07 1.21
C GLN A 179 -0.35 -12.31 1.07
N ASP A 180 0.05 -12.99 -0.01
CA ASP A 180 1.46 -13.11 -0.37
C ASP A 180 2.11 -11.75 -0.57
N GLY A 181 3.35 -11.57 -0.11
CA GLY A 181 4.08 -10.31 -0.14
C GLY A 181 3.63 -9.27 0.89
N GLN A 182 2.60 -9.52 1.69
CA GLN A 182 2.12 -8.57 2.69
C GLN A 182 3.12 -8.41 3.84
N LYS A 183 3.32 -7.17 4.29
CA LYS A 183 4.24 -6.83 5.37
C LYS A 183 3.51 -6.72 6.71
N LEU A 184 4.05 -7.37 7.72
CA LEU A 184 3.62 -7.27 9.11
C LEU A 184 4.66 -6.52 9.93
N LYS A 185 4.22 -5.54 10.70
CA LYS A 185 5.08 -4.73 11.56
C LYS A 185 4.93 -5.15 13.01
N VAL A 186 6.04 -5.52 13.64
CA VAL A 186 6.13 -5.87 15.06
C VAL A 186 6.89 -4.77 15.78
N ARG A 187 6.19 -3.99 16.59
CA ARG A 187 6.75 -2.83 17.28
C ARG A 187 7.81 -3.23 18.31
N GLY A 188 8.88 -2.46 18.38
CA GLY A 188 9.94 -2.61 19.39
C GLY A 188 10.74 -3.91 19.26
N LYS A 189 10.71 -4.58 18.11
CA LYS A 189 11.47 -5.82 17.85
C LYS A 189 12.54 -5.63 16.75
N GLY A 190 12.88 -4.37 16.45
CA GLY A 190 14.01 -4.00 15.61
C GLY A 190 15.34 -3.96 16.38
N GLN A 191 16.28 -3.17 15.89
CA GLN A 191 17.56 -2.96 16.57
C GLN A 191 17.39 -2.22 17.88
N ALA A 192 18.18 -2.59 18.88
CA ALA A 192 18.25 -1.84 20.13
C ALA A 192 18.78 -0.41 19.87
N SER A 193 18.32 0.54 20.66
CA SER A 193 18.87 1.89 20.63
C SER A 193 20.30 1.89 21.17
N PRO A 194 21.23 2.58 20.51
CA PRO A 194 22.60 2.73 21.03
C PRO A 194 22.68 3.60 22.29
N ASN A 195 21.70 4.47 22.52
CA ASN A 195 21.71 5.48 23.59
C ASN A 195 20.54 5.36 24.57
N GLY A 196 20.00 4.11 24.79
CA GLY A 196 18.93 3.89 25.75
C GLY A 196 17.54 4.39 25.33
N GLY A 197 17.33 4.70 24.04
CA GLY A 197 16.04 5.01 23.47
C GLY A 197 15.20 3.76 23.17
N GLU A 198 14.04 3.94 22.56
CA GLU A 198 13.19 2.82 22.12
C GLU A 198 13.86 2.00 21.01
N ALA A 199 13.67 0.69 21.05
CA ALA A 199 14.09 -0.17 19.94
C ALA A 199 13.30 0.15 18.66
N GLY A 200 13.90 -0.11 17.52
CA GLY A 200 13.22 -0.03 16.22
C GLY A 200 12.13 -1.08 16.08
N ASP A 201 11.47 -1.13 14.95
CA ASP A 201 10.43 -2.10 14.64
C ASP A 201 10.98 -3.23 13.75
N LEU A 202 10.33 -4.37 13.79
CA LEU A 202 10.61 -5.47 12.89
C LEU A 202 9.53 -5.51 11.82
N VAL A 203 9.93 -5.42 10.55
CA VAL A 203 9.05 -5.56 9.38
C VAL A 203 9.25 -6.93 8.76
N VAL A 204 8.23 -7.77 8.80
CA VAL A 204 8.25 -9.14 8.28
C VAL A 204 7.43 -9.21 7.00
N THR A 205 8.06 -9.53 5.87
CA THR A 205 7.36 -9.84 4.62
C THR A 205 6.90 -11.29 4.64
N ILE A 206 5.61 -11.52 4.45
CA ILE A 206 5.04 -12.87 4.47
C ILE A 206 4.99 -13.42 3.04
N HIS A 207 5.56 -14.60 2.84
CA HIS A 207 5.43 -15.39 1.62
C HIS A 207 4.51 -16.58 1.87
N VAL A 208 3.56 -16.81 0.98
CA VAL A 208 2.58 -17.90 1.10
C VAL A 208 2.94 -19.01 0.11
N LYS A 209 3.13 -20.23 0.60
CA LYS A 209 3.35 -21.40 -0.25
C LYS A 209 2.10 -21.68 -1.09
N ALA A 210 2.29 -22.08 -2.35
CA ALA A 210 1.20 -22.57 -3.18
C ALA A 210 0.60 -23.87 -2.58
N HIS A 211 -0.73 -24.01 -2.70
CA HIS A 211 -1.43 -25.21 -2.29
C HIS A 211 -1.70 -26.09 -3.53
N PRO A 212 -1.54 -27.43 -3.44
CA PRO A 212 -1.70 -28.31 -4.61
C PRO A 212 -3.12 -28.35 -5.18
N VAL A 213 -4.13 -28.02 -4.38
CA VAL A 213 -5.54 -28.14 -4.75
C VAL A 213 -6.27 -26.81 -4.81
N PHE A 214 -5.92 -25.87 -3.91
CA PHE A 214 -6.63 -24.60 -3.79
C PHE A 214 -5.79 -23.44 -4.30
N THR A 215 -6.45 -22.50 -5.00
CA THR A 215 -5.91 -21.19 -5.30
C THR A 215 -6.79 -20.11 -4.67
N ARG A 216 -6.25 -18.92 -4.50
CA ARG A 216 -6.97 -17.81 -3.87
C ARG A 216 -7.26 -16.71 -4.88
N ASP A 217 -8.49 -16.19 -4.85
CA ASP A 217 -8.94 -15.06 -5.64
C ASP A 217 -9.68 -14.06 -4.72
N GLY A 218 -8.96 -13.06 -4.26
CA GLY A 218 -9.46 -12.14 -3.23
C GLY A 218 -9.77 -12.86 -1.92
N ASN A 219 -11.04 -12.88 -1.50
CA ASN A 219 -11.53 -13.67 -0.37
C ASN A 219 -12.08 -15.03 -0.79
N ASN A 220 -12.21 -15.31 -2.08
CA ASN A 220 -12.67 -16.60 -2.55
C ASN A 220 -11.52 -17.61 -2.66
N LEU A 221 -11.86 -18.86 -2.48
CA LEU A 221 -11.00 -20.01 -2.81
C LEU A 221 -11.49 -20.63 -4.11
N ARG A 222 -10.58 -21.08 -4.96
CA ARG A 222 -10.88 -21.81 -6.18
C ARG A 222 -10.34 -23.22 -6.07
N VAL A 223 -11.10 -24.17 -6.62
CA VAL A 223 -10.72 -25.57 -6.75
C VAL A 223 -11.20 -26.11 -8.08
N SER A 224 -10.35 -26.83 -8.81
CA SER A 224 -10.76 -27.63 -9.97
C SER A 224 -11.31 -28.96 -9.49
N VAL A 225 -12.49 -29.30 -9.95
CA VAL A 225 -13.19 -30.53 -9.56
C VAL A 225 -13.40 -31.40 -10.79
N PRO A 226 -12.66 -32.52 -10.90
CA PRO A 226 -12.85 -33.45 -12.00
C PRO A 226 -14.20 -34.16 -11.89
N VAL A 227 -14.94 -34.16 -12.97
CA VAL A 227 -16.21 -34.91 -13.12
C VAL A 227 -16.13 -35.76 -14.37
N THR A 228 -16.81 -36.88 -14.36
CA THR A 228 -16.93 -37.73 -15.57
C THR A 228 -17.86 -37.07 -16.58
N PHE A 229 -17.73 -37.43 -17.85
CA PHE A 229 -18.65 -37.00 -18.89
C PHE A 229 -20.11 -37.37 -18.56
N ALA A 230 -20.34 -38.57 -18.07
CA ALA A 230 -21.67 -39.03 -17.67
C ALA A 230 -22.27 -38.19 -16.53
N GLU A 231 -21.46 -37.84 -15.52
CA GLU A 231 -21.90 -36.95 -14.44
C GLU A 231 -22.21 -35.53 -14.92
N ALA A 232 -21.47 -35.03 -15.89
CA ALA A 232 -21.72 -33.71 -16.47
C ALA A 232 -23.00 -33.68 -17.30
N VAL A 233 -23.28 -34.75 -18.08
CA VAL A 233 -24.44 -34.86 -18.97
C VAL A 233 -25.71 -35.19 -18.19
N LEU A 234 -25.66 -36.18 -17.30
CA LEU A 234 -26.84 -36.72 -16.61
C LEU A 234 -27.12 -35.98 -15.29
N GLY A 235 -26.13 -35.25 -14.80
CA GLY A 235 -26.14 -34.65 -13.47
C GLY A 235 -25.74 -35.63 -12.39
N ALA A 236 -25.11 -35.13 -11.35
CA ALA A 236 -24.64 -35.91 -10.20
C ALA A 236 -24.59 -35.10 -8.94
N THR A 237 -24.44 -35.80 -7.83
CA THR A 237 -24.03 -35.14 -6.54
C THR A 237 -22.64 -35.62 -6.22
N ILE A 238 -21.70 -34.69 -6.23
CA ILE A 238 -20.29 -34.93 -5.99
C ILE A 238 -19.85 -34.39 -4.64
N GLN A 239 -18.74 -34.88 -4.13
CA GLN A 239 -18.10 -34.35 -2.93
C GLN A 239 -16.93 -33.42 -3.33
N VAL A 240 -16.94 -32.20 -2.80
CA VAL A 240 -15.89 -31.20 -3.06
C VAL A 240 -15.13 -30.94 -1.76
N PRO A 241 -13.79 -31.02 -1.76
CA PRO A 241 -13.01 -30.73 -0.59
C PRO A 241 -13.15 -29.27 -0.19
N THR A 242 -13.08 -29.00 1.13
CA THR A 242 -13.00 -27.65 1.67
C THR A 242 -11.67 -27.47 2.37
N LEU A 243 -11.17 -26.24 2.44
CA LEU A 243 -9.87 -25.98 3.05
C LEU A 243 -9.93 -26.16 4.56
N GLY A 244 -9.39 -27.30 5.05
CA GLY A 244 -9.33 -27.63 6.47
C GLY A 244 -10.68 -27.85 7.15
N GLY A 245 -11.68 -28.32 6.40
CA GLY A 245 -13.01 -28.73 6.87
C GLY A 245 -13.48 -30.01 6.20
N GLU A 246 -14.71 -30.42 6.52
CA GLU A 246 -15.32 -31.58 5.89
C GLU A 246 -15.70 -31.29 4.43
N PRO A 247 -15.62 -32.31 3.51
CA PRO A 247 -16.09 -32.17 2.16
C PRO A 247 -17.57 -31.81 2.10
N VAL A 248 -17.94 -30.97 1.14
CA VAL A 248 -19.34 -30.57 0.92
C VAL A 248 -19.93 -31.27 -0.28
N LYS A 249 -21.21 -31.63 -0.17
CA LYS A 249 -21.95 -32.18 -1.32
C LYS A 249 -22.37 -31.06 -2.25
N LEU A 250 -21.99 -31.17 -3.53
CA LEU A 250 -22.30 -30.20 -4.56
C LEU A 250 -23.10 -30.89 -5.68
N LYS A 251 -24.21 -30.31 -6.07
CA LYS A 251 -25.07 -30.81 -7.13
C LYS A 251 -24.57 -30.25 -8.47
N VAL A 252 -24.18 -31.14 -9.37
CA VAL A 252 -23.92 -30.86 -10.78
C VAL A 252 -25.23 -31.04 -11.52
N ALA A 253 -25.72 -30.02 -12.19
CA ALA A 253 -26.96 -30.09 -12.95
C ALA A 253 -26.73 -30.86 -14.26
N PRO A 254 -27.76 -31.55 -14.80
CA PRO A 254 -27.66 -32.16 -16.14
C PRO A 254 -27.26 -31.13 -17.21
N GLY A 255 -26.38 -31.51 -18.12
CA GLY A 255 -25.89 -30.63 -19.19
C GLY A 255 -24.91 -29.55 -18.69
N THR A 256 -24.18 -29.76 -17.58
CA THR A 256 -23.19 -28.85 -17.09
C THR A 256 -21.96 -28.79 -18.00
N PRO A 257 -21.63 -27.65 -18.62
CA PRO A 257 -20.48 -27.55 -19.52
C PRO A 257 -19.15 -27.55 -18.73
N ASN A 258 -18.08 -27.94 -19.45
CA ASN A 258 -16.72 -27.81 -18.93
C ASN A 258 -16.39 -26.37 -18.57
N GLY A 259 -15.64 -26.14 -17.48
CA GLY A 259 -15.30 -24.82 -17.00
C GLY A 259 -16.42 -24.11 -16.21
N ARG A 260 -17.58 -24.73 -16.03
CA ARG A 260 -18.65 -24.16 -15.21
C ARG A 260 -18.21 -23.98 -13.77
N VAL A 261 -18.39 -22.78 -13.23
CA VAL A 261 -18.07 -22.48 -11.84
C VAL A 261 -19.30 -22.63 -10.97
N LEU A 262 -19.21 -23.50 -9.98
CA LEU A 262 -20.23 -23.76 -8.96
C LEU A 262 -19.78 -23.12 -7.64
N ARG A 263 -20.67 -22.38 -6.99
CA ARG A 263 -20.37 -21.60 -5.80
C ARG A 263 -20.87 -22.29 -4.54
N VAL A 264 -19.99 -22.46 -3.58
CA VAL A 264 -20.31 -22.91 -2.22
C VAL A 264 -20.13 -21.75 -1.27
N LYS A 265 -21.23 -21.22 -0.75
CA LYS A 265 -21.23 -20.03 0.10
C LYS A 265 -20.49 -20.27 1.42
N GLY A 266 -19.75 -19.24 1.88
CA GLY A 266 -19.11 -19.23 3.19
C GLY A 266 -18.03 -20.28 3.36
N ARG A 267 -17.39 -20.78 2.29
CA ARG A 267 -16.30 -21.75 2.33
C ARG A 267 -14.98 -21.17 1.77
N GLY A 268 -14.90 -19.85 1.68
CA GLY A 268 -13.69 -19.13 1.31
C GLY A 268 -12.87 -18.69 2.51
N VAL A 269 -12.18 -17.57 2.34
CA VAL A 269 -11.33 -16.96 3.37
C VAL A 269 -12.18 -16.08 4.27
N VAL A 270 -12.11 -16.28 5.57
CA VAL A 270 -12.77 -15.44 6.57
C VAL A 270 -11.82 -14.31 6.96
N THR A 271 -12.23 -13.08 6.73
CA THR A 271 -11.47 -11.87 7.08
C THR A 271 -12.33 -10.93 7.92
N ALA A 272 -11.71 -9.92 8.55
CA ALA A 272 -12.44 -8.86 9.26
C ALA A 272 -13.43 -8.08 8.35
N LYS A 273 -13.24 -8.14 7.03
CA LYS A 273 -14.07 -7.46 6.03
C LYS A 273 -15.22 -8.32 5.49
N GLY A 274 -15.28 -9.59 5.87
CA GLY A 274 -16.30 -10.53 5.42
C GLY A 274 -15.73 -11.92 5.12
N GLU A 275 -16.65 -12.82 4.78
CA GLU A 275 -16.40 -14.20 4.43
C GLU A 275 -16.48 -14.38 2.91
N GLY A 276 -15.52 -15.08 2.33
CA GLY A 276 -15.53 -15.45 0.92
C GLY A 276 -16.22 -16.79 0.67
N ASP A 277 -16.26 -17.18 -0.59
CA ASP A 277 -16.88 -18.41 -1.06
C ASP A 277 -15.84 -19.38 -1.63
N LEU A 278 -16.23 -20.65 -1.75
CA LEU A 278 -15.47 -21.62 -2.52
C LEU A 278 -16.08 -21.69 -3.93
N LEU A 279 -15.26 -21.48 -4.93
CA LEU A 279 -15.60 -21.54 -6.35
C LEU A 279 -15.03 -22.85 -6.92
N ALA A 280 -15.93 -23.82 -7.16
CA ALA A 280 -15.59 -25.11 -7.72
C ALA A 280 -15.75 -25.06 -9.25
N THR A 281 -14.65 -25.14 -9.98
CA THR A 281 -14.66 -25.18 -11.44
C THR A 281 -14.76 -26.64 -11.89
N VAL A 282 -15.80 -26.95 -12.64
CA VAL A 282 -16.02 -28.27 -13.19
C VAL A 282 -15.05 -28.54 -14.35
N GLU A 283 -14.29 -29.60 -14.24
CA GLU A 283 -13.38 -30.08 -15.31
C GLU A 283 -13.80 -31.50 -15.74
N ILE A 284 -14.12 -31.67 -17.02
CA ILE A 284 -14.48 -32.97 -17.53
C ILE A 284 -13.23 -33.83 -17.67
N ALA A 285 -13.16 -34.88 -16.87
CA ALA A 285 -12.05 -35.83 -16.88
C ALA A 285 -12.21 -36.84 -18.00
N VAL A 286 -11.22 -36.90 -18.89
CA VAL A 286 -11.15 -37.94 -19.93
C VAL A 286 -10.31 -39.10 -19.38
N PRO A 287 -10.86 -40.34 -19.35
CA PRO A 287 -10.12 -41.51 -18.88
C PRO A 287 -8.94 -41.85 -19.81
N ALA A 288 -7.77 -42.08 -19.21
CA ALA A 288 -6.55 -42.42 -19.99
C ALA A 288 -6.64 -43.80 -20.70
N HIS A 289 -7.42 -44.70 -20.14
CA HIS A 289 -7.61 -46.04 -20.71
C HIS A 289 -9.09 -46.38 -20.82
N VAL A 290 -9.50 -46.83 -22.01
CA VAL A 290 -10.88 -47.23 -22.31
C VAL A 290 -10.86 -48.64 -22.82
N THR A 291 -11.70 -49.54 -22.25
CA THR A 291 -11.83 -50.91 -22.72
C THR A 291 -12.53 -50.92 -24.08
N GLU A 292 -12.31 -51.98 -24.91
CA GLU A 292 -12.98 -52.12 -26.21
C GLU A 292 -14.49 -52.05 -26.10
N LYS A 293 -15.06 -52.67 -25.07
CA LYS A 293 -16.50 -52.62 -24.80
C LYS A 293 -17.00 -51.21 -24.55
N ALA A 294 -16.26 -50.41 -23.74
CA ALA A 294 -16.60 -49.04 -23.46
C ALA A 294 -16.42 -48.13 -24.69
N ALA A 295 -15.37 -48.37 -25.50
CA ALA A 295 -15.16 -47.66 -26.75
C ALA A 295 -16.28 -47.92 -27.78
N LYS A 296 -16.80 -49.15 -27.82
CA LYS A 296 -17.96 -49.49 -28.67
C LYS A 296 -19.22 -48.74 -28.20
N ALA A 297 -19.53 -48.81 -26.92
CA ALA A 297 -20.67 -48.08 -26.34
C ALA A 297 -20.59 -46.55 -26.54
N LEU A 298 -19.37 -45.98 -26.50
CA LEU A 298 -19.17 -44.56 -26.74
C LEU A 298 -19.41 -44.17 -28.20
N ARG A 299 -19.04 -45.04 -29.19
CA ARG A 299 -19.38 -44.83 -30.60
C ARG A 299 -20.89 -44.92 -30.85
N GLU A 300 -21.55 -45.93 -30.27
CA GLU A 300 -23.00 -46.05 -30.34
C GLU A 300 -23.72 -44.84 -29.75
N PHE A 301 -23.18 -44.26 -28.66
CA PHE A 301 -23.68 -43.03 -28.07
C PHE A 301 -23.48 -41.83 -29.01
N ASP A 302 -22.30 -41.69 -29.63
CA ASP A 302 -21.97 -40.61 -30.55
C ASP A 302 -22.88 -40.61 -31.79
N GLU A 303 -23.21 -41.79 -32.32
CA GLU A 303 -24.16 -41.98 -33.44
C GLU A 303 -25.61 -41.57 -33.10
N LEU A 304 -25.98 -41.52 -31.81
CA LEU A 304 -27.29 -41.07 -31.33
C LEU A 304 -27.39 -39.56 -31.10
N LEU A 305 -26.26 -38.86 -31.13
CA LEU A 305 -26.25 -37.40 -30.97
C LEU A 305 -26.62 -36.73 -32.31
N PRO A 306 -27.18 -35.50 -32.25
CA PRO A 306 -27.33 -34.67 -33.43
C PRO A 306 -25.98 -34.43 -34.14
N ASP A 307 -26.00 -34.44 -35.48
CA ASP A 307 -24.81 -34.15 -36.29
C ASP A 307 -24.48 -32.65 -36.24
N GLU A 308 -23.91 -32.22 -35.11
CA GLU A 308 -23.48 -30.86 -34.87
C GLU A 308 -21.94 -30.79 -34.83
N ASP A 309 -21.35 -29.97 -35.68
CA ASP A 309 -19.92 -29.69 -35.57
C ASP A 309 -19.63 -28.62 -34.47
N PRO A 310 -19.07 -29.04 -33.33
CA PRO A 310 -18.77 -28.08 -32.23
C PRO A 310 -17.71 -27.05 -32.62
N ARG A 311 -17.05 -27.18 -33.77
CA ARG A 311 -16.00 -26.29 -34.27
C ARG A 311 -16.48 -25.34 -35.37
N ALA A 312 -17.72 -25.47 -35.86
CA ALA A 312 -18.25 -24.62 -36.96
C ALA A 312 -18.11 -23.13 -36.64
N ASP A 313 -18.48 -22.73 -35.45
CA ASP A 313 -18.33 -21.35 -34.98
C ASP A 313 -16.87 -20.87 -34.83
N LEU A 314 -15.95 -21.79 -34.56
CA LEU A 314 -14.53 -21.43 -34.38
C LEU A 314 -13.91 -21.01 -35.72
N LEU A 315 -14.19 -21.71 -36.79
CA LEU A 315 -13.69 -21.39 -38.11
C LEU A 315 -14.24 -20.05 -38.61
N ASN A 316 -15.54 -19.81 -38.41
CA ASN A 316 -16.18 -18.52 -38.70
C ASN A 316 -15.59 -17.37 -37.93
N LYS A 317 -15.39 -17.50 -36.60
CA LYS A 317 -14.78 -16.48 -35.74
C LYS A 317 -13.30 -16.25 -36.04
N ALA A 318 -12.59 -17.22 -36.58
CA ALA A 318 -11.21 -17.09 -37.04
C ALA A 318 -11.07 -16.42 -38.40
N GLY A 319 -12.18 -16.11 -39.08
CA GLY A 319 -12.16 -15.52 -40.42
C GLY A 319 -11.59 -16.43 -41.51
N LEU A 320 -11.70 -17.76 -41.33
CA LEU A 320 -11.19 -18.78 -42.24
C LEU A 320 -12.28 -19.38 -43.17
N LEU A 321 -13.51 -18.89 -43.05
CA LEU A 321 -14.65 -19.22 -43.92
C LEU A 321 -15.32 -17.94 -44.42
#